data_9155ede83d90ebf63435a13acf5e0504
#
_entry.id   9155ede83d90ebf63435a13acf5e0504
#
_cell.length_a   1.000
_cell.length_b   1.000
_cell.length_c   1.000
_cell.angle_alpha   90.00
_cell.angle_beta   90.00
_cell.angle_gamma   90.00
#
_symmetry.space_group_name_H-M   'P 1'
#
loop_
_entity.id
_entity.type
_entity.pdbx_description
1 polymer ?
#
loop_
_entity_poly.entity_id
_entity_poly.type
_entity_poly.pdbx_seq_one_letter_code
_entity_poly.pdbx_strand_id
1 'polypeptide(L)'
;MNRGRELFEYLKQPGSARGIILAPSAPPISHTPTGIEVALNLVLDASDISDTLDHLFAESAPVGGSIMPTGSGTFSFGQKGVGRIRVSYATQRGSYVLAITAIPYDIPKPAEISDSPDVIESLAKIIASGEKVFVAINGPDTISTDTFVYSVLQLVNGSSRNIISILQPELAYLMGHSDSVIMQSELGIDTPDLKSGLAAASRFKANIFYISNIEEEDDHPVIRQALASRNVVILSSVSQSPAVLADRYAAPISALMPEGTTLKQLHYHVYPKTNGKLNIIASQN
;
A
#
# COMPACT_ATOMS: atom_id res chain seq x y z
N MET A 1 -0.78 32.95 9.13
CA MET A 1 -1.92 32.05 9.43
C MET A 1 -1.42 30.63 9.23
N ASN A 2 -1.63 29.71 10.18
CA ASN A 2 -1.01 28.37 10.07
C ASN A 2 -1.84 27.47 9.13
N ARG A 3 -1.63 27.63 7.82
CA ARG A 3 -2.37 26.92 6.77
C ARG A 3 -2.16 25.39 6.79
N GLY A 4 -1.05 24.91 7.33
CA GLY A 4 -0.84 23.48 7.56
C GLY A 4 -1.90 22.87 8.50
N ARG A 5 -2.40 23.64 9.46
CA ARG A 5 -3.46 23.18 10.37
C ARG A 5 -4.79 22.96 9.64
N GLU A 6 -5.15 23.82 8.71
CA GLU A 6 -6.39 23.70 7.92
C GLU A 6 -6.33 22.47 7.00
N LEU A 7 -5.17 22.20 6.40
CA LEU A 7 -4.94 20.98 5.61
C LEU A 7 -5.08 19.71 6.43
N PHE A 8 -4.51 19.68 7.65
CA PHE A 8 -4.64 18.51 8.53
C PHE A 8 -6.07 18.33 9.04
N GLU A 9 -6.78 19.38 9.35
CA GLU A 9 -8.20 19.30 9.75
C GLU A 9 -9.07 18.77 8.58
N TYR A 10 -8.76 19.15 7.35
CA TYR A 10 -9.42 18.57 6.18
C TYR A 10 -9.13 17.07 6.04
N LEU A 11 -7.87 16.65 6.16
CA LEU A 11 -7.47 15.25 6.04
C LEU A 11 -8.03 14.34 7.15
N LYS A 12 -8.45 14.92 8.30
CA LYS A 12 -9.09 14.18 9.40
C LYS A 12 -10.58 13.95 9.20
N GLN A 13 -11.23 14.66 8.29
CA GLN A 13 -12.68 14.58 8.15
C GLN A 13 -13.11 13.20 7.64
N PRO A 14 -14.12 12.55 8.26
CA PRO A 14 -14.69 11.33 7.74
C PRO A 14 -15.25 11.55 6.34
N GLY A 15 -14.92 10.66 5.41
CA GLY A 15 -15.33 10.78 4.01
C GLY A 15 -14.52 11.79 3.19
N SER A 16 -13.54 12.50 3.79
CA SER A 16 -12.60 13.32 3.03
C SER A 16 -11.80 12.42 2.07
N ALA A 17 -11.48 12.95 0.90
CA ALA A 17 -10.57 12.26 0.00
C ALA A 17 -9.23 12.02 0.70
N ARG A 18 -8.58 10.91 0.36
CA ARG A 18 -7.32 10.50 0.99
C ARG A 18 -6.14 11.41 0.65
N GLY A 19 -6.30 12.35 -0.30
CA GLY A 19 -5.23 13.21 -0.73
C GLY A 19 -5.69 14.58 -1.21
N ILE A 20 -4.79 15.58 -1.07
CA ILE A 20 -4.97 16.94 -1.54
C ILE A 20 -3.79 17.29 -2.45
N ILE A 21 -4.07 17.97 -3.55
CA ILE A 21 -3.06 18.54 -4.44
C ILE A 21 -3.06 20.05 -4.27
N LEU A 22 -1.87 20.61 -4.05
CA LEU A 22 -1.63 22.04 -3.93
C LEU A 22 -0.82 22.51 -5.14
N ALA A 23 -1.32 23.53 -5.83
CA ALA A 23 -0.63 24.18 -6.94
C ALA A 23 -0.75 25.71 -6.81
N PRO A 24 0.27 26.50 -7.22
CA PRO A 24 0.21 27.95 -7.15
C PRO A 24 -0.95 28.53 -7.96
N SER A 25 -1.60 29.53 -7.42
CA SER A 25 -2.72 30.26 -8.03
C SER A 25 -3.96 29.39 -8.32
N ALA A 26 -4.07 28.25 -7.65
CA ALA A 26 -5.23 27.35 -7.75
C ALA A 26 -5.76 27.03 -6.34
N PRO A 27 -7.05 26.73 -6.19
CA PRO A 27 -7.56 26.18 -4.95
C PRO A 27 -7.05 24.75 -4.75
N PRO A 28 -6.81 24.29 -3.51
CA PRO A 28 -6.51 22.90 -3.21
C PRO A 28 -7.61 21.97 -3.75
N ILE A 29 -7.20 20.95 -4.48
CA ILE A 29 -8.09 19.96 -5.07
C ILE A 29 -7.87 18.59 -4.47
N SER A 30 -8.88 17.76 -4.54
CA SER A 30 -8.85 16.38 -4.05
C SER A 30 -9.44 15.42 -5.06
N HIS A 31 -8.86 14.24 -5.15
CA HIS A 31 -9.42 13.14 -5.92
C HIS A 31 -10.45 12.39 -5.07
N THR A 32 -11.66 12.29 -5.58
CA THR A 32 -12.74 11.50 -4.99
C THR A 32 -13.13 10.36 -5.96
N PRO A 33 -13.90 9.37 -5.50
CA PRO A 33 -14.42 8.33 -6.40
C PRO A 33 -15.27 8.85 -7.56
N THR A 34 -15.82 10.06 -7.41
CA THR A 34 -16.68 10.72 -8.42
C THR A 34 -15.92 11.70 -9.31
N GLY A 35 -14.64 11.97 -9.04
CA GLY A 35 -13.82 12.87 -9.83
C GLY A 35 -12.92 13.78 -8.99
N ILE A 36 -12.68 15.00 -9.49
CA ILE A 36 -11.85 16.00 -8.81
C ILE A 36 -12.77 17.06 -8.19
N GLU A 37 -12.55 17.36 -6.92
CA GLU A 37 -13.31 18.35 -6.17
C GLU A 37 -12.40 19.41 -5.55
N VAL A 38 -12.92 20.62 -5.32
CA VAL A 38 -12.22 21.64 -4.55
C VAL A 38 -12.27 21.28 -3.07
N ALA A 39 -11.10 20.99 -2.52
CA ALA A 39 -10.95 20.56 -1.12
C ALA A 39 -11.11 21.72 -0.13
N LEU A 40 -10.51 22.85 -0.45
CA LEU A 40 -10.55 24.06 0.39
C LEU A 40 -10.81 25.28 -0.49
N ASN A 41 -11.71 26.17 -0.04
CA ASN A 41 -12.06 27.38 -0.77
C ASN A 41 -11.06 28.52 -0.47
N LEU A 42 -9.81 28.31 -0.86
CA LEU A 42 -8.73 29.29 -0.74
C LEU A 42 -7.81 29.15 -1.95
N VAL A 43 -7.07 30.19 -2.28
CA VAL A 43 -6.05 30.18 -3.35
C VAL A 43 -4.70 30.37 -2.68
N LEU A 44 -3.76 29.48 -2.98
CA LEU A 44 -2.40 29.51 -2.47
C LEU A 44 -1.46 30.16 -3.49
N ASP A 45 -0.57 31.00 -3.04
CA ASP A 45 0.54 31.46 -3.87
C ASP A 45 1.77 30.56 -3.75
N ALA A 46 2.82 30.84 -4.51
CA ALA A 46 4.04 30.02 -4.53
C ALA A 46 4.77 30.03 -3.16
N SER A 47 4.70 31.12 -2.42
CA SER A 47 5.29 31.24 -1.08
C SER A 47 4.52 30.38 -0.08
N ASP A 48 3.21 30.42 -0.12
CA ASP A 48 2.36 29.58 0.74
C ASP A 48 2.67 28.09 0.59
N ILE A 49 2.90 27.64 -0.64
CA ILE A 49 3.21 26.26 -0.94
C ILE A 49 4.62 25.88 -0.46
N SER A 50 5.60 26.78 -0.67
CA SER A 50 6.97 26.57 -0.17
C SER A 50 6.99 26.50 1.35
N ASP A 51 6.34 27.42 2.04
CA ASP A 51 6.24 27.45 3.51
C ASP A 51 5.53 26.18 4.05
N THR A 52 4.50 25.71 3.31
CA THR A 52 3.82 24.46 3.64
C THR A 52 4.75 23.26 3.50
N LEU A 53 5.50 23.16 2.42
CA LEU A 53 6.45 22.08 2.20
C LEU A 53 7.54 22.06 3.26
N ASP A 54 8.13 23.22 3.58
CA ASP A 54 9.16 23.34 4.61
C ASP A 54 8.65 22.92 5.98
N HIS A 55 7.42 23.32 6.32
CA HIS A 55 6.78 22.92 7.58
C HIS A 55 6.55 21.40 7.64
N LEU A 56 5.99 20.79 6.58
CA LEU A 56 5.75 19.35 6.52
C LEU A 56 7.07 18.55 6.54
N PHE A 57 8.09 19.06 5.88
CA PHE A 57 9.40 18.42 5.88
C PHE A 57 10.07 18.48 7.27
N ALA A 58 9.93 19.60 7.98
CA ALA A 58 10.41 19.73 9.36
C ALA A 58 9.74 18.72 10.32
N GLU A 59 8.43 18.46 10.15
CA GLU A 59 7.70 17.44 10.91
C GLU A 59 8.20 16.00 10.60
N SER A 60 8.71 15.77 9.40
CA SER A 60 9.23 14.46 8.97
C SER A 60 10.68 14.21 9.38
N ALA A 61 11.43 15.26 9.69
CA ALA A 61 12.88 15.17 9.88
C ALA A 61 13.23 14.27 11.09
N PRO A 62 14.04 13.23 10.91
CA PRO A 62 14.62 12.52 12.04
C PRO A 62 15.47 13.50 12.87
N VAL A 63 15.56 13.25 14.17
CA VAL A 63 16.39 14.03 15.10
C VAL A 63 17.84 14.09 14.57
N GLY A 64 18.23 15.22 14.00
CA GLY A 64 19.57 15.38 13.38
C GLY A 64 19.57 16.22 12.10
N GLY A 65 18.42 16.62 11.62
CA GLY A 65 18.23 17.54 10.46
C GLY A 65 18.64 16.89 9.13
N SER A 66 17.67 16.73 8.26
CA SER A 66 17.90 16.39 6.85
C SER A 66 17.74 17.65 5.99
N ILE A 67 18.52 17.76 4.92
CA ILE A 67 18.33 18.82 3.91
C ILE A 67 17.31 18.26 2.92
N MET A 68 16.25 19.03 2.66
CA MET A 68 15.27 18.67 1.63
C MET A 68 15.94 18.62 0.26
N PRO A 69 15.80 17.54 -0.50
CA PRO A 69 16.33 17.48 -1.86
C PRO A 69 15.67 18.53 -2.75
N THR A 70 16.44 19.14 -3.66
CA THR A 70 15.92 20.08 -4.66
C THR A 70 15.21 19.35 -5.80
N GLY A 71 14.19 19.96 -6.38
CA GLY A 71 13.50 19.46 -7.57
C GLY A 71 12.24 18.67 -7.25
N SER A 72 12.36 17.37 -7.03
CA SER A 72 11.21 16.50 -6.68
C SER A 72 11.61 15.46 -5.67
N GLY A 73 10.64 14.96 -4.92
CA GLY A 73 10.85 13.91 -3.94
C GLY A 73 9.58 13.51 -3.23
N THR A 74 9.72 12.52 -2.35
CA THR A 74 8.64 12.03 -1.50
C THR A 74 9.19 11.74 -0.10
N PHE A 75 8.42 12.07 0.93
CA PHE A 75 8.71 11.71 2.31
C PHE A 75 7.40 11.41 3.06
N SER A 76 7.52 10.71 4.18
CA SER A 76 6.38 10.36 5.03
C SER A 76 6.69 10.57 6.50
N PHE A 77 5.67 10.89 7.30
CA PHE A 77 5.77 11.03 8.74
C PHE A 77 4.46 10.68 9.45
N GLY A 78 4.54 10.40 10.74
CA GLY A 78 3.36 10.14 11.57
C GLY A 78 2.75 11.43 12.08
N GLN A 79 1.45 11.67 11.82
CA GLN A 79 0.70 12.82 12.33
C GLN A 79 -0.35 12.36 13.35
N LYS A 80 -0.23 12.84 14.58
CA LYS A 80 -1.18 12.49 15.65
C LYS A 80 -2.61 12.84 15.26
N GLY A 81 -3.51 11.86 15.32
CA GLY A 81 -4.93 12.01 15.01
C GLY A 81 -5.28 12.00 13.51
N VAL A 82 -4.28 11.84 12.64
CA VAL A 82 -4.48 11.66 11.19
C VAL A 82 -4.01 10.29 10.74
N GLY A 83 -2.83 9.87 11.19
CA GLY A 83 -2.16 8.66 10.76
C GLY A 83 -0.80 8.97 10.15
N ARG A 84 -0.40 8.21 9.14
CA ARG A 84 0.80 8.48 8.32
C ARG A 84 0.42 9.45 7.21
N ILE A 85 1.18 10.53 7.10
CA ILE A 85 1.09 11.49 6.01
C ILE A 85 2.23 11.21 5.04
N ARG A 86 1.92 11.09 3.75
CA ARG A 86 2.89 11.08 2.66
C ARG A 86 2.78 12.39 1.89
N VAL A 87 3.93 12.99 1.62
CA VAL A 87 4.07 14.22 0.84
C VAL A 87 4.94 13.94 -0.35
N SER A 88 4.39 14.07 -1.55
CA SER A 88 5.15 14.09 -2.80
C SER A 88 5.21 15.52 -3.33
N TYR A 89 6.38 15.96 -3.77
CA TYR A 89 6.57 17.30 -4.28
C TYR A 89 7.36 17.30 -5.60
N ALA A 90 7.09 18.27 -6.42
CA ALA A 90 7.83 18.50 -7.67
C ALA A 90 7.91 19.99 -7.97
N THR A 91 8.95 20.39 -8.70
CA THR A 91 9.09 21.76 -9.21
C THR A 91 8.39 21.90 -10.55
N GLN A 92 7.50 22.89 -10.66
CA GLN A 92 6.81 23.27 -11.88
C GLN A 92 6.93 24.77 -12.11
N ARG A 93 7.49 25.20 -13.24
CA ARG A 93 7.67 26.63 -13.60
C ARG A 93 8.32 27.47 -12.50
N GLY A 94 9.31 26.90 -11.82
CA GLY A 94 10.04 27.57 -10.73
C GLY A 94 9.34 27.61 -9.38
N SER A 95 8.18 26.95 -9.22
CA SER A 95 7.44 26.82 -7.96
C SER A 95 7.19 25.35 -7.63
N TYR A 96 6.97 25.04 -6.37
CA TYR A 96 6.57 23.69 -5.96
C TYR A 96 5.08 23.42 -6.23
N VAL A 97 4.78 22.15 -6.52
CA VAL A 97 3.45 21.55 -6.43
C VAL A 97 3.56 20.37 -5.46
N LEU A 98 2.52 20.17 -4.64
CA LEU A 98 2.50 19.13 -3.60
C LEU A 98 1.31 18.21 -3.80
N ALA A 99 1.52 16.92 -3.55
CA ALA A 99 0.46 15.96 -3.29
C ALA A 99 0.62 15.46 -1.84
N ILE A 100 -0.38 15.67 -1.00
CA ILE A 100 -0.38 15.29 0.42
C ILE A 100 -1.45 14.24 0.62
N THR A 101 -1.05 13.03 1.05
CA THR A 101 -1.95 11.89 1.23
C THR A 101 -1.93 11.42 2.68
N ALA A 102 -3.11 11.30 3.28
CA ALA A 102 -3.28 10.64 4.57
C ALA A 102 -3.54 9.14 4.37
N ILE A 103 -2.70 8.31 4.97
CA ILE A 103 -2.83 6.84 4.90
C ILE A 103 -3.71 6.40 6.07
N PRO A 104 -4.92 5.86 5.82
CA PRO A 104 -5.89 5.56 6.85
C PRO A 104 -5.54 4.30 7.65
N TYR A 105 -5.99 4.25 8.91
CA TYR A 105 -6.00 3.03 9.74
C TYR A 105 -7.25 2.17 9.54
N ASP A 106 -8.34 2.76 9.03
CA ASP A 106 -9.61 2.07 8.87
C ASP A 106 -9.59 1.17 7.64
N ILE A 107 -9.19 -0.07 7.85
CA ILE A 107 -9.22 -1.11 6.82
C ILE A 107 -10.66 -1.59 6.68
N PRO A 108 -11.26 -1.52 5.48
CA PRO A 108 -12.64 -1.92 5.27
C PRO A 108 -12.88 -3.41 5.56
N LYS A 109 -14.00 -3.73 6.17
CA LYS A 109 -14.43 -5.11 6.44
C LYS A 109 -14.90 -5.82 5.16
N PRO A 110 -14.85 -7.15 5.10
CA PRO A 110 -15.26 -7.90 3.90
C PRO A 110 -16.64 -7.52 3.35
N ALA A 111 -17.64 -7.36 4.22
CA ALA A 111 -19.00 -6.99 3.81
C ALA A 111 -19.13 -5.55 3.28
N GLU A 112 -18.19 -4.67 3.63
CA GLU A 112 -18.16 -3.29 3.14
C GLU A 112 -17.59 -3.22 1.74
N ILE A 113 -16.64 -4.08 1.41
CA ILE A 113 -15.93 -4.07 0.12
C ILE A 113 -16.49 -5.04 -0.93
N SER A 114 -17.24 -6.06 -0.53
CA SER A 114 -17.76 -7.08 -1.48
C SER A 114 -19.18 -7.54 -1.14
N ASP A 115 -19.93 -7.89 -2.17
CA ASP A 115 -21.22 -8.57 -2.03
C ASP A 115 -21.05 -10.08 -1.74
N SER A 116 -19.82 -10.60 -1.88
CA SER A 116 -19.43 -11.98 -1.58
C SER A 116 -18.30 -11.99 -0.55
N PRO A 117 -18.54 -11.59 0.72
CA PRO A 117 -17.51 -11.50 1.75
C PRO A 117 -16.89 -12.87 2.12
N ASP A 118 -17.60 -13.96 1.90
CA ASP A 118 -17.16 -15.34 2.09
C ASP A 118 -15.89 -15.69 1.28
N VAL A 119 -15.66 -15.07 0.13
CA VAL A 119 -14.44 -15.25 -0.66
C VAL A 119 -13.23 -14.72 0.13
N ILE A 120 -13.36 -13.54 0.73
CA ILE A 120 -12.32 -12.89 1.54
C ILE A 120 -12.05 -13.70 2.81
N GLU A 121 -13.12 -14.11 3.50
CA GLU A 121 -13.02 -14.91 4.72
C GLU A 121 -12.41 -16.30 4.46
N SER A 122 -12.75 -16.93 3.34
CA SER A 122 -12.20 -18.22 2.93
C SER A 122 -10.70 -18.11 2.63
N LEU A 123 -10.27 -17.07 1.93
CA LEU A 123 -8.85 -16.82 1.68
C LEU A 123 -8.09 -16.57 3.00
N ALA A 124 -8.65 -15.77 3.90
CA ALA A 124 -8.04 -15.54 5.21
C ALA A 124 -7.86 -16.84 6.02
N LYS A 125 -8.86 -17.74 6.02
CA LYS A 125 -8.76 -19.05 6.67
C LYS A 125 -7.67 -19.93 6.05
N ILE A 126 -7.54 -19.93 4.73
CA ILE A 126 -6.47 -20.67 4.03
C ILE A 126 -5.10 -20.11 4.43
N ILE A 127 -4.92 -18.79 4.44
CA ILE A 127 -3.67 -18.14 4.85
C ILE A 127 -3.33 -18.46 6.32
N ALA A 128 -4.34 -18.43 7.20
CA ALA A 128 -4.17 -18.71 8.62
C ALA A 128 -3.92 -20.20 8.94
N SER A 129 -4.16 -21.13 8.01
CA SER A 129 -3.97 -22.58 8.23
C SER A 129 -2.51 -23.00 8.41
N GLY A 130 -1.56 -22.15 8.04
CA GLY A 130 -0.12 -22.44 8.08
C GLY A 130 0.39 -23.26 6.90
N GLU A 131 -0.46 -23.54 5.90
CA GLU A 131 -0.08 -24.18 4.65
C GLU A 131 0.84 -23.25 3.83
N LYS A 132 1.59 -23.84 2.89
CA LYS A 132 2.32 -23.05 1.90
C LYS A 132 1.37 -22.59 0.79
N VAL A 133 1.17 -21.28 0.70
CA VAL A 133 0.22 -20.67 -0.22
C VAL A 133 0.88 -19.56 -1.03
N PHE A 134 0.68 -19.60 -2.33
CA PHE A 134 0.97 -18.51 -3.25
C PHE A 134 -0.34 -17.90 -3.73
N VAL A 135 -0.50 -16.60 -3.57
CA VAL A 135 -1.69 -15.86 -4.01
C VAL A 135 -1.26 -14.84 -5.04
N ALA A 136 -1.80 -14.95 -6.24
CA ALA A 136 -1.62 -13.99 -7.31
C ALA A 136 -2.89 -13.17 -7.53
N ILE A 137 -2.78 -11.85 -7.56
CA ILE A 137 -3.91 -10.93 -7.65
C ILE A 137 -3.66 -9.94 -8.77
N ASN A 138 -4.70 -9.70 -9.57
CA ASN A 138 -4.70 -8.67 -10.60
C ASN A 138 -5.95 -7.79 -10.46
N GLY A 139 -5.79 -6.51 -10.74
CA GLY A 139 -6.90 -5.55 -10.81
C GLY A 139 -6.54 -4.39 -11.73
N PRO A 140 -7.50 -3.52 -12.05
CA PRO A 140 -7.30 -2.36 -12.93
C PRO A 140 -6.48 -1.25 -12.24
N ASP A 141 -6.37 -1.29 -10.93
CA ASP A 141 -5.67 -0.30 -10.11
C ASP A 141 -5.18 -0.91 -8.79
N THR A 142 -4.18 -0.28 -8.19
CA THR A 142 -3.58 -0.71 -6.92
C THR A 142 -4.54 -0.58 -5.74
N ILE A 143 -5.42 0.43 -5.75
CA ILE A 143 -6.35 0.67 -4.64
C ILE A 143 -7.31 -0.51 -4.48
N SER A 144 -7.84 -1.02 -5.59
CA SER A 144 -8.74 -2.20 -5.58
C SER A 144 -8.05 -3.45 -5.07
N THR A 145 -6.85 -3.76 -5.58
CA THR A 145 -6.08 -4.93 -5.17
C THR A 145 -5.63 -4.83 -3.71
N ASP A 146 -5.13 -3.67 -3.30
CA ASP A 146 -4.68 -3.44 -1.93
C ASP A 146 -5.84 -3.49 -0.94
N THR A 147 -6.98 -2.88 -1.25
CA THR A 147 -8.17 -2.94 -0.39
C THR A 147 -8.62 -4.38 -0.13
N PHE A 148 -8.61 -5.22 -1.17
CA PHE A 148 -8.90 -6.64 -1.03
C PHE A 148 -7.88 -7.35 -0.12
N VAL A 149 -6.58 -7.17 -0.38
CA VAL A 149 -5.52 -7.86 0.39
C VAL A 149 -5.49 -7.39 1.85
N TYR A 150 -5.60 -6.09 2.09
CA TYR A 150 -5.63 -5.57 3.46
C TYR A 150 -6.83 -6.06 4.25
N SER A 151 -8.00 -6.20 3.63
CA SER A 151 -9.18 -6.79 4.28
C SER A 151 -8.94 -8.26 4.64
N VAL A 152 -8.28 -9.05 3.77
CA VAL A 152 -7.86 -10.44 4.06
C VAL A 152 -6.86 -10.47 5.21
N LEU A 153 -5.78 -9.67 5.13
CA LEU A 153 -4.71 -9.65 6.14
C LEU A 153 -5.19 -9.17 7.50
N GLN A 154 -6.21 -8.29 7.54
CA GLN A 154 -6.82 -7.84 8.80
C GLN A 154 -7.52 -8.99 9.53
N LEU A 155 -8.20 -9.89 8.81
CA LEU A 155 -8.77 -11.11 9.38
C LEU A 155 -7.68 -12.07 9.89
N VAL A 156 -6.61 -12.26 9.11
CA VAL A 156 -5.47 -13.09 9.51
C VAL A 156 -4.79 -12.52 10.75
N ASN A 157 -4.58 -11.20 10.81
CA ASN A 157 -3.96 -10.49 11.93
C ASN A 157 -4.72 -10.72 13.25
N GLY A 158 -6.06 -10.81 13.22
CA GLY A 158 -6.91 -11.04 14.39
C GLY A 158 -7.19 -12.50 14.70
N SER A 159 -6.68 -13.47 13.94
CA SER A 159 -7.03 -14.89 14.09
C SER A 159 -5.84 -15.83 14.27
N SER A 160 -4.61 -15.40 14.01
CA SER A 160 -3.42 -16.25 14.06
C SER A 160 -2.15 -15.45 14.32
N ARG A 161 -1.16 -16.09 14.97
CA ARG A 161 0.14 -15.48 15.29
C ARG A 161 1.09 -15.62 14.12
N ASN A 162 1.36 -14.50 13.44
CA ASN A 162 2.25 -14.42 12.30
C ASN A 162 3.21 -13.23 12.41
N ILE A 163 4.19 -13.19 11.54
CA ILE A 163 4.97 -12.00 11.24
C ILE A 163 4.68 -11.66 9.79
N ILE A 164 3.86 -10.63 9.58
CA ILE A 164 3.36 -10.21 8.26
C ILE A 164 4.22 -9.05 7.78
N SER A 165 4.87 -9.22 6.64
CA SER A 165 5.62 -8.17 5.96
C SER A 165 4.86 -7.67 4.75
N ILE A 166 4.61 -6.37 4.70
CA ILE A 166 3.95 -5.66 3.61
C ILE A 166 4.98 -4.71 3.00
N LEU A 167 5.29 -4.92 1.74
CA LEU A 167 6.25 -4.15 0.95
C LEU A 167 5.53 -3.53 -0.24
N GLN A 168 5.42 -2.22 -0.27
CA GLN A 168 4.64 -1.50 -1.27
C GLN A 168 5.36 -0.24 -1.72
N PRO A 169 5.25 0.17 -2.99
CA PRO A 169 5.67 1.51 -3.42
C PRO A 169 4.95 2.60 -2.63
N GLU A 170 3.67 2.38 -2.35
CA GLU A 170 2.80 3.28 -1.59
C GLU A 170 1.87 2.48 -0.68
N LEU A 171 1.94 2.70 0.63
CA LEU A 171 1.03 2.05 1.58
C LEU A 171 -0.41 2.52 1.36
N ALA A 172 -1.34 1.58 1.19
CA ALA A 172 -2.76 1.88 1.04
C ALA A 172 -3.46 2.10 2.39
N TYR A 173 -3.04 1.35 3.42
CA TYR A 173 -3.58 1.41 4.78
C TYR A 173 -2.46 1.22 5.80
N LEU A 174 -2.69 1.69 7.03
CA LEU A 174 -1.89 1.33 8.19
C LEU A 174 -2.58 0.21 8.96
N MET A 175 -1.87 -0.88 9.16
CA MET A 175 -2.36 -2.02 9.91
C MET A 175 -1.70 -2.06 11.30
N GLY A 176 -2.51 -2.00 12.35
CA GLY A 176 -2.02 -2.18 13.71
C GLY A 176 -1.69 -3.63 14.03
N HIS A 177 -0.84 -3.84 15.04
CA HIS A 177 -0.62 -5.16 15.60
C HIS A 177 -1.89 -5.67 16.32
N SER A 178 -2.17 -6.97 16.21
CA SER A 178 -3.18 -7.69 16.99
C SER A 178 -2.54 -8.99 17.48
N ASP A 179 -3.00 -10.16 17.04
CA ASP A 179 -2.33 -11.43 17.33
C ASP A 179 -1.03 -11.60 16.54
N SER A 180 -0.90 -10.91 15.42
CA SER A 180 0.28 -10.92 14.56
C SER A 180 1.15 -9.66 14.74
N VAL A 181 2.43 -9.77 14.38
CA VAL A 181 3.34 -8.64 14.22
C VAL A 181 3.28 -8.16 12.78
N ILE A 182 3.00 -6.88 12.59
CA ILE A 182 2.91 -6.25 11.27
C ILE A 182 4.17 -5.42 11.01
N MET A 183 4.77 -5.64 9.85
CA MET A 183 5.89 -4.85 9.32
C MET A 183 5.45 -4.26 7.99
N GLN A 184 5.29 -2.96 7.93
CA GLN A 184 4.93 -2.23 6.73
C GLN A 184 6.07 -1.32 6.31
N SER A 185 6.45 -1.35 5.04
CA SER A 185 7.52 -0.52 4.50
C SER A 185 7.15 0.02 3.12
N GLU A 186 7.26 1.33 2.96
CA GLU A 186 7.19 2.00 1.66
C GLU A 186 8.55 1.94 0.97
N LEU A 187 8.57 1.43 -0.26
CA LEU A 187 9.77 1.36 -1.08
C LEU A 187 10.22 2.77 -1.48
N GLY A 188 11.51 3.04 -1.35
CA GLY A 188 12.08 4.36 -1.60
C GLY A 188 11.96 5.34 -0.41
N ILE A 189 11.24 4.98 0.66
CA ILE A 189 11.05 5.81 1.86
C ILE A 189 11.56 5.07 3.11
N ASP A 190 10.89 3.98 3.52
CA ASP A 190 11.27 3.18 4.70
C ASP A 190 12.40 2.19 4.37
N THR A 191 12.48 1.76 3.12
CA THR A 191 13.53 0.91 2.59
C THR A 191 13.92 1.39 1.18
N PRO A 192 15.22 1.37 0.81
CA PRO A 192 15.66 1.90 -0.50
C PRO A 192 15.00 1.22 -1.69
N ASP A 193 14.79 -0.09 -1.61
CA ASP A 193 14.29 -0.92 -2.69
C ASP A 193 13.64 -2.22 -2.16
N LEU A 194 13.01 -2.97 -3.04
CA LEU A 194 12.35 -4.23 -2.71
C LEU A 194 13.34 -5.29 -2.17
N LYS A 195 14.55 -5.35 -2.71
CA LYS A 195 15.60 -6.28 -2.25
C LYS A 195 15.98 -6.04 -0.80
N SER A 196 16.20 -4.78 -0.43
CA SER A 196 16.52 -4.36 0.94
C SER A 196 15.36 -4.64 1.90
N GLY A 197 14.12 -4.37 1.48
CA GLY A 197 12.91 -4.66 2.23
C GLY A 197 12.74 -6.17 2.49
N LEU A 198 12.91 -7.00 1.46
CA LEU A 198 12.86 -8.46 1.58
C LEU A 198 13.97 -9.00 2.50
N ALA A 199 15.18 -8.45 2.40
CA ALA A 199 16.29 -8.83 3.27
C ALA A 199 16.01 -8.45 4.73
N ALA A 200 15.42 -7.28 4.99
CA ALA A 200 15.01 -6.87 6.32
C ALA A 200 13.93 -7.80 6.89
N ALA A 201 12.84 -8.02 6.15
CA ALA A 201 11.77 -8.92 6.56
C ALA A 201 12.24 -10.36 6.81
N SER A 202 13.24 -10.82 6.04
CA SER A 202 13.86 -12.13 6.23
C SER A 202 14.61 -12.23 7.58
N ARG A 203 15.33 -11.19 8.00
CA ARG A 203 15.99 -11.16 9.31
C ARG A 203 15.00 -11.24 10.46
N PHE A 204 13.83 -10.65 10.32
CA PHE A 204 12.74 -10.74 11.29
C PHE A 204 11.89 -12.01 11.16
N LYS A 205 12.26 -12.93 10.26
CA LYS A 205 11.58 -14.22 10.04
C LYS A 205 10.10 -14.07 9.68
N ALA A 206 9.75 -13.02 8.93
CA ALA A 206 8.39 -12.87 8.41
C ALA A 206 7.98 -14.14 7.65
N ASN A 207 6.79 -14.65 7.93
CA ASN A 207 6.26 -15.89 7.34
C ASN A 207 5.11 -15.64 6.35
N ILE A 208 4.55 -14.44 6.36
CA ILE A 208 3.57 -13.96 5.37
C ILE A 208 4.16 -12.71 4.71
N PHE A 209 4.16 -12.70 3.37
CA PHE A 209 4.59 -11.57 2.56
C PHE A 209 3.46 -11.08 1.69
N TYR A 210 3.26 -9.78 1.70
CA TYR A 210 2.51 -9.08 0.67
C TYR A 210 3.42 -8.10 -0.05
N ILE A 211 3.53 -8.26 -1.37
CA ILE A 211 4.27 -7.36 -2.26
C ILE A 211 3.28 -6.87 -3.31
N SER A 212 2.99 -5.58 -3.32
CA SER A 212 2.05 -5.01 -4.27
C SER A 212 2.74 -4.39 -5.47
N ASN A 213 1.97 -4.30 -6.55
CA ASN A 213 2.33 -3.65 -7.79
C ASN A 213 3.62 -4.19 -8.41
N ILE A 214 3.71 -5.53 -8.52
CA ILE A 214 4.83 -6.20 -9.20
C ILE A 214 4.78 -5.89 -10.70
N GLU A 215 5.83 -5.22 -11.19
CA GLU A 215 6.01 -4.88 -12.59
C GLU A 215 6.94 -5.89 -13.30
N GLU A 216 7.02 -5.80 -14.65
CA GLU A 216 7.86 -6.71 -15.44
C GLU A 216 9.36 -6.55 -15.18
N GLU A 217 9.77 -5.36 -14.77
CA GLU A 217 11.18 -4.98 -14.56
C GLU A 217 11.72 -5.35 -13.17
N ASP A 218 10.87 -5.84 -12.26
CA ASP A 218 11.30 -6.22 -10.92
C ASP A 218 12.34 -7.34 -10.92
N ASP A 219 13.24 -7.33 -9.94
CA ASP A 219 14.33 -8.32 -9.79
C ASP A 219 13.78 -9.69 -9.36
N HIS A 220 13.30 -10.44 -10.32
CA HIS A 220 12.67 -11.75 -10.13
C HIS A 220 13.52 -12.79 -9.41
N PRO A 221 14.85 -12.92 -9.63
CA PRO A 221 15.68 -13.87 -8.90
C PRO A 221 15.69 -13.61 -7.40
N VAL A 222 15.81 -12.35 -7.00
CA VAL A 222 15.83 -11.94 -5.57
C VAL A 222 14.49 -12.19 -4.91
N ILE A 223 13.39 -11.82 -5.58
CA ILE A 223 12.03 -12.08 -5.11
C ILE A 223 11.84 -13.59 -4.91
N ARG A 224 12.14 -14.41 -5.92
CA ARG A 224 12.01 -15.88 -5.85
C ARG A 224 12.81 -16.48 -4.70
N GLN A 225 14.06 -16.07 -4.51
CA GLN A 225 14.90 -16.55 -3.42
C GLN A 225 14.31 -16.18 -2.05
N ALA A 226 13.86 -14.95 -1.87
CA ALA A 226 13.25 -14.49 -0.63
C ALA A 226 11.95 -15.23 -0.31
N LEU A 227 11.17 -15.59 -1.33
CA LEU A 227 9.86 -16.23 -1.19
C LEU A 227 9.94 -17.76 -1.01
N ALA A 228 10.99 -18.41 -1.47
CA ALA A 228 11.14 -19.89 -1.42
C ALA A 228 11.01 -20.48 0.00
N SER A 229 11.39 -19.73 1.03
CA SER A 229 11.35 -20.16 2.44
C SER A 229 10.10 -19.72 3.21
N ARG A 230 9.12 -19.09 2.56
CA ARG A 230 7.95 -18.49 3.23
C ARG A 230 6.73 -19.40 3.16
N ASN A 231 5.83 -19.25 4.16
CA ASN A 231 4.59 -20.01 4.18
C ASN A 231 3.57 -19.41 3.24
N VAL A 232 3.43 -18.08 3.25
CA VAL A 232 2.46 -17.38 2.42
C VAL A 232 3.12 -16.24 1.67
N VAL A 233 2.83 -16.19 0.39
CA VAL A 233 3.28 -15.13 -0.52
C VAL A 233 2.08 -14.61 -1.28
N ILE A 234 1.82 -13.32 -1.17
CA ILE A 234 0.76 -12.61 -1.88
C ILE A 234 1.44 -11.60 -2.80
N LEU A 235 1.22 -11.73 -4.09
CA LEU A 235 1.67 -10.77 -5.10
C LEU A 235 0.48 -10.13 -5.79
N SER A 236 0.49 -8.82 -5.95
CA SER A 236 -0.47 -8.12 -6.79
C SER A 236 0.21 -7.36 -7.92
N SER A 237 -0.49 -7.21 -9.04
CA SER A 237 -0.08 -6.42 -10.19
C SER A 237 -1.28 -5.82 -10.91
N VAL A 238 -1.11 -4.65 -11.50
CA VAL A 238 -2.10 -4.06 -12.41
C VAL A 238 -1.76 -4.35 -13.87
N SER A 239 -0.50 -4.68 -14.17
CA SER A 239 -0.01 -4.94 -15.53
C SER A 239 0.01 -6.42 -15.90
N GLN A 240 0.07 -7.34 -14.93
CA GLN A 240 0.26 -8.77 -15.15
C GLN A 240 -0.94 -9.58 -14.64
N SER A 241 -1.37 -10.57 -15.42
CA SER A 241 -2.42 -11.49 -14.98
C SER A 241 -1.93 -12.43 -13.86
N PRO A 242 -2.83 -12.97 -13.02
CA PRO A 242 -2.46 -13.95 -12.00
C PRO A 242 -1.73 -15.17 -12.53
N ALA A 243 -2.05 -15.63 -13.74
CA ALA A 243 -1.36 -16.74 -14.39
C ALA A 243 0.11 -16.40 -14.69
N VAL A 244 0.39 -15.21 -15.21
CA VAL A 244 1.77 -14.74 -15.46
C VAL A 244 2.55 -14.65 -14.15
N LEU A 245 1.96 -14.13 -13.08
CA LEU A 245 2.61 -14.09 -11.75
C LEU A 245 2.90 -15.49 -11.23
N ALA A 246 1.98 -16.44 -11.40
CA ALA A 246 2.18 -17.83 -10.99
C ALA A 246 3.30 -18.51 -11.75
N ASP A 247 3.34 -18.38 -13.06
CA ASP A 247 4.41 -18.97 -13.90
C ASP A 247 5.78 -18.38 -13.54
N ARG A 248 5.84 -17.10 -13.27
CA ARG A 248 7.10 -16.39 -12.99
C ARG A 248 7.64 -16.63 -11.58
N TYR A 249 6.78 -16.76 -10.59
CA TYR A 249 7.17 -16.85 -9.17
C TYR A 249 6.82 -18.20 -8.53
N ALA A 250 5.60 -18.70 -8.68
CA ALA A 250 5.17 -19.92 -8.00
C ALA A 250 5.77 -21.19 -8.60
N ALA A 251 5.86 -21.31 -9.92
CA ALA A 251 6.40 -22.49 -10.57
C ALA A 251 7.88 -22.74 -10.20
N PRO A 252 8.78 -21.73 -10.22
CA PRO A 252 10.17 -21.92 -9.75
C PRO A 252 10.26 -22.25 -8.26
N ILE A 253 9.39 -21.71 -7.41
CA ILE A 253 9.35 -22.04 -5.98
C ILE A 253 8.94 -23.50 -5.79
N SER A 254 7.90 -23.94 -6.49
CA SER A 254 7.44 -25.35 -6.45
C SER A 254 8.54 -26.33 -6.83
N ALA A 255 9.37 -25.99 -7.82
CA ALA A 255 10.50 -26.82 -8.25
C ALA A 255 11.64 -26.93 -7.20
N LEU A 256 11.71 -25.99 -6.26
CA LEU A 256 12.71 -25.99 -5.18
C LEU A 256 12.19 -26.62 -3.88
N MET A 257 10.92 -27.04 -3.83
CA MET A 257 10.34 -27.62 -2.64
C MET A 257 10.75 -29.09 -2.46
N PRO A 258 10.86 -29.57 -1.20
CA PRO A 258 11.10 -30.97 -0.93
C PRO A 258 10.02 -31.87 -1.54
N GLU A 259 10.40 -33.07 -1.93
CA GLU A 259 9.48 -34.07 -2.48
C GLU A 259 8.30 -34.31 -1.50
N GLY A 260 7.07 -34.35 -2.00
CA GLY A 260 5.86 -34.49 -1.21
C GLY A 260 5.30 -33.20 -0.60
N THR A 261 5.96 -32.04 -0.81
CA THR A 261 5.43 -30.75 -0.40
C THR A 261 4.65 -30.11 -1.56
N THR A 262 3.43 -29.65 -1.30
CA THR A 262 2.59 -28.98 -2.29
C THR A 262 2.48 -27.49 -2.00
N LEU A 263 2.70 -26.66 -3.03
CA LEU A 263 2.40 -25.23 -2.99
C LEU A 263 0.99 -25.02 -3.50
N LYS A 264 0.10 -24.59 -2.63
CA LYS A 264 -1.26 -24.19 -3.03
C LYS A 264 -1.21 -22.86 -3.76
N GLN A 265 -1.75 -22.82 -4.97
CA GLN A 265 -1.80 -21.62 -5.79
C GLN A 265 -3.25 -21.13 -5.87
N LEU A 266 -3.44 -19.83 -5.62
CA LEU A 266 -4.74 -19.17 -5.65
C LEU A 266 -4.64 -17.90 -6.50
N HIS A 267 -5.56 -17.74 -7.42
CA HIS A 267 -5.57 -16.64 -8.38
C HIS A 267 -6.86 -15.84 -8.25
N TYR A 268 -6.74 -14.52 -8.20
CA TYR A 268 -7.87 -13.62 -8.06
C TYR A 268 -7.79 -12.46 -9.05
N HIS A 269 -8.94 -12.14 -9.64
CA HIS A 269 -9.16 -10.89 -10.35
C HIS A 269 -10.09 -10.01 -9.51
N VAL A 270 -9.69 -8.78 -9.29
CA VAL A 270 -10.40 -7.82 -8.45
C VAL A 270 -10.77 -6.62 -9.30
N TYR A 271 -12.05 -6.29 -9.36
CA TYR A 271 -12.55 -5.17 -10.16
C TYR A 271 -13.49 -4.29 -9.34
N PRO A 272 -13.40 -2.96 -9.45
CA PRO A 272 -14.37 -2.07 -8.82
C PRO A 272 -15.74 -2.18 -9.51
N LYS A 273 -16.81 -2.15 -8.72
CA LYS A 273 -18.21 -2.02 -9.20
C LYS A 273 -18.66 -0.57 -9.13
N THR A 274 -19.71 -0.24 -9.85
CA THR A 274 -20.33 1.10 -9.84
C THR A 274 -20.90 1.51 -8.48
N ASN A 275 -21.17 0.55 -7.58
CA ASN A 275 -21.65 0.79 -6.21
C ASN A 275 -20.51 0.99 -5.19
N GLY A 276 -19.27 1.14 -5.65
CA GLY A 276 -18.08 1.29 -4.80
C GLY A 276 -17.55 -0.01 -4.17
N LYS A 277 -18.21 -1.15 -4.39
CA LYS A 277 -17.72 -2.46 -3.95
C LYS A 277 -16.83 -3.12 -4.98
N LEU A 278 -16.14 -4.19 -4.57
CA LEU A 278 -15.29 -5.01 -5.43
C LEU A 278 -16.05 -6.25 -5.93
N ASN A 279 -15.85 -6.57 -7.19
CA ASN A 279 -16.12 -7.88 -7.74
C ASN A 279 -14.84 -8.71 -7.66
N ILE A 280 -14.90 -9.84 -6.95
CA ILE A 280 -13.73 -10.69 -6.70
C ILE A 280 -14.00 -12.04 -7.38
N ILE A 281 -13.21 -12.36 -8.38
CA ILE A 281 -13.32 -13.58 -9.17
C ILE A 281 -12.12 -14.45 -8.88
N ALA A 282 -12.35 -15.61 -8.26
CA ALA A 282 -11.33 -16.65 -8.17
C ALA A 282 -11.22 -17.34 -9.52
N SER A 283 -10.03 -17.34 -10.13
CA SER A 283 -9.78 -18.15 -11.32
C SER A 283 -9.31 -19.54 -10.90
N GLN A 284 -9.93 -20.56 -11.46
CA GLN A 284 -9.46 -21.94 -11.34
C GLN A 284 -8.28 -22.14 -12.32
N ASN A 285 -7.21 -22.74 -11.85
CA ASN A 285 -6.15 -23.28 -12.73
C ASN A 285 -6.63 -24.56 -13.39
#